data_be77cee67f02826243636233bab73071
#
_entry.id   be77cee67f02826243636233bab73071
#
_cell.length_a   1.000
_cell.length_b   1.000
_cell.length_c   1.000
_cell.angle_alpha   90.00
_cell.angle_beta   90.00
_cell.angle_gamma   90.00
#
_symmetry.space_group_name_H-M   'P 1'
#
loop_
_entity.id
_entity.type
_entity.pdbx_description
1 polymer ?
#
loop_
_entity_poly.entity_id
_entity_poly.type
_entity_poly.pdbx_seq_one_letter_code
_entity_poly.pdbx_strand_id
1 'polypeptide(L)'
;SCLPYNLNINVAHAAHAAGIHYFDLTEDVPTTKAILELSETSKGLMAPQCGLAPGFIGIVGSHLTNDFTKLRAINLRVGALPQNPTGLLGYAFNWSPAGVVNEYLNDCEVIKDGKIMAVPAMEDNETIFISGLHLEAFTTSGGLGTMCETYEGKVDELNYKTMRYPGHCELMRFFFQELHMKNDRKAAGEILVNAKPPVNDDVVYVHAAVE
;
A
#
# COMPACT_ATOMS: atom_id res chain seq x y z
N SER A 1 2.70 5.71 16.30
CA SER A 1 3.77 4.71 16.24
C SER A 1 4.39 4.70 14.85
N CYS A 2 5.71 4.64 14.77
CA CYS A 2 6.46 4.43 13.51
C CYS A 2 7.23 3.09 13.57
N LEU A 3 6.74 2.15 14.34
CA LEU A 3 7.31 0.81 14.46
C LEU A 3 6.85 -0.08 13.30
N PRO A 4 7.54 -1.20 13.03
CA PRO A 4 7.05 -2.24 12.13
C PRO A 4 5.66 -2.71 12.55
N TYR A 5 4.82 -3.07 11.58
CA TYR A 5 3.39 -3.38 11.77
C TYR A 5 3.15 -4.42 12.89
N ASN A 6 3.98 -5.46 12.98
CA ASN A 6 3.86 -6.53 13.97
C ASN A 6 4.09 -6.08 15.43
N LEU A 7 4.62 -4.89 15.66
CA LEU A 7 4.81 -4.31 16.98
C LEU A 7 3.74 -3.27 17.33
N ASN A 8 3.04 -2.75 16.33
CA ASN A 8 2.04 -1.69 16.48
C ASN A 8 0.90 -2.09 17.43
N ILE A 9 0.44 -3.33 17.38
CA ILE A 9 -0.64 -3.80 18.26
C ILE A 9 -0.29 -3.68 19.74
N ASN A 10 0.96 -3.92 20.13
CA ASN A 10 1.38 -3.79 21.54
C ASN A 10 1.34 -2.33 22.01
N VAL A 11 1.75 -1.40 21.14
CA VAL A 11 1.69 0.04 21.43
C VAL A 11 0.24 0.52 21.48
N ALA A 12 -0.61 0.02 20.58
CA ALA A 12 -2.04 0.33 20.57
C ALA A 12 -2.72 -0.12 21.86
N HIS A 13 -2.45 -1.34 22.36
CA HIS A 13 -2.96 -1.79 23.65
C HIS A 13 -2.50 -0.91 24.82
N ALA A 14 -1.23 -0.50 24.85
CA ALA A 14 -0.72 0.39 25.88
C ALA A 14 -1.39 1.78 25.82
N ALA A 15 -1.57 2.33 24.63
CA ALA A 15 -2.27 3.60 24.40
C ALA A 15 -3.74 3.52 24.85
N HIS A 16 -4.44 2.43 24.48
CA HIS A 16 -5.81 2.16 24.88
C HIS A 16 -5.93 2.11 26.42
N ALA A 17 -5.08 1.33 27.09
CA ALA A 17 -5.08 1.22 28.55
C ALA A 17 -4.81 2.55 29.25
N ALA A 18 -3.96 3.39 28.66
CA ALA A 18 -3.63 4.72 29.19
C ALA A 18 -4.66 5.80 28.81
N GLY A 19 -5.62 5.52 27.92
CA GLY A 19 -6.62 6.46 27.44
C GLY A 19 -6.05 7.61 26.59
N ILE A 20 -4.93 7.37 25.90
CA ILE A 20 -4.25 8.36 25.05
C ILE A 20 -4.54 8.10 23.58
N HIS A 21 -4.41 9.13 22.73
CA HIS A 21 -4.57 9.02 21.30
C HIS A 21 -3.45 8.17 20.69
N TYR A 22 -3.82 7.35 19.70
CA TYR A 22 -2.91 6.47 18.98
C TYR A 22 -3.03 6.69 17.47
N PHE A 23 -1.88 6.75 16.78
CA PHE A 23 -1.75 6.84 15.34
C PHE A 23 -0.60 5.95 14.89
N ASP A 24 -0.76 5.27 13.76
CA ASP A 24 0.32 4.51 13.13
C ASP A 24 0.29 4.62 11.60
N LEU A 25 1.26 3.97 10.96
CA LEU A 25 1.46 3.97 9.52
C LEU A 25 1.23 2.57 8.92
N THR A 26 0.54 1.68 9.64
CA THR A 26 0.45 0.27 9.21
C THR A 26 -0.34 0.10 7.93
N GLU A 27 0.17 -0.76 7.06
CA GLU A 27 -0.50 -1.27 5.86
C GLU A 27 -1.15 -2.64 6.11
N ASP A 28 -0.83 -3.29 7.23
CA ASP A 28 -1.27 -4.64 7.54
C ASP A 28 -2.74 -4.69 7.96
N VAL A 29 -3.56 -5.39 7.18
CA VAL A 29 -5.01 -5.47 7.38
C VAL A 29 -5.40 -6.12 8.72
N PRO A 30 -4.81 -7.26 9.14
CA PRO A 30 -5.12 -7.85 10.45
C PRO A 30 -4.80 -6.92 11.62
N THR A 31 -3.64 -6.25 11.61
CA THR A 31 -3.25 -5.28 12.62
C THR A 31 -4.22 -4.10 12.67
N THR A 32 -4.61 -3.57 11.50
CA THR A 32 -5.61 -2.50 11.40
C THR A 32 -6.93 -2.90 12.03
N LYS A 33 -7.47 -4.07 11.72
CA LYS A 33 -8.74 -4.56 12.29
C LYS A 33 -8.66 -4.67 13.81
N ALA A 34 -7.58 -5.24 14.34
CA ALA A 34 -7.39 -5.35 15.80
C ALA A 34 -7.32 -3.98 16.49
N ILE A 35 -6.71 -2.96 15.85
CA ILE A 35 -6.68 -1.60 16.41
C ILE A 35 -8.05 -0.93 16.33
N LEU A 36 -8.81 -1.15 15.27
CA LEU A 36 -10.18 -0.65 15.14
C LEU A 36 -11.12 -1.27 16.18
N GLU A 37 -10.98 -2.56 16.49
CA GLU A 37 -11.71 -3.21 17.59
C GLU A 37 -11.40 -2.55 18.95
N LEU A 38 -10.14 -2.20 19.21
CA LEU A 38 -9.77 -1.45 20.42
C LEU A 38 -10.42 -0.06 20.45
N SER A 39 -10.68 0.56 19.30
CA SER A 39 -11.26 1.90 19.23
C SER A 39 -12.68 1.97 19.80
N GLU A 40 -13.44 0.88 19.77
CA GLU A 40 -14.82 0.81 20.24
C GLU A 40 -14.95 1.10 21.76
N THR A 41 -13.91 0.81 22.53
CA THR A 41 -13.87 1.00 23.99
C THR A 41 -12.83 2.00 24.45
N SER A 42 -12.10 2.63 23.51
CA SER A 42 -11.02 3.57 23.81
C SER A 42 -11.55 4.91 24.29
N LYS A 43 -10.87 5.49 25.28
CA LYS A 43 -11.09 6.90 25.70
C LYS A 43 -10.36 7.89 24.78
N GLY A 44 -9.34 7.44 24.06
CA GLY A 44 -8.58 8.20 23.09
C GLY A 44 -8.96 7.81 21.65
N LEU A 45 -8.56 8.64 20.68
CA LEU A 45 -8.68 8.29 19.27
C LEU A 45 -7.68 7.17 18.93
N MET A 46 -8.14 6.14 18.22
CA MET A 46 -7.31 5.05 17.70
C MET A 46 -7.38 5.10 16.17
N ALA A 47 -6.35 5.63 15.54
CA ALA A 47 -6.31 5.86 14.08
C ALA A 47 -5.12 5.13 13.44
N PRO A 48 -5.28 3.88 13.00
CA PRO A 48 -4.28 3.20 12.17
C PRO A 48 -4.27 3.78 10.76
N GLN A 49 -3.34 3.34 9.91
CA GLN A 49 -3.29 3.67 8.49
C GLN A 49 -3.11 5.17 8.18
N CYS A 50 -2.36 5.90 8.99
CA CYS A 50 -2.06 7.31 8.78
C CYS A 50 -0.74 7.52 8.01
N GLY A 51 -0.38 6.59 7.12
CA GLY A 51 0.83 6.66 6.31
C GLY A 51 0.64 7.35 4.97
N LEU A 52 1.49 6.99 4.02
CA LEU A 52 1.42 7.46 2.64
C LEU A 52 0.33 6.72 1.86
N ALA A 53 0.38 5.39 1.89
CA ALA A 53 -0.58 4.45 1.34
C ALA A 53 -0.54 3.16 2.20
N PRO A 54 -1.54 2.93 3.02
CA PRO A 54 -2.78 3.69 3.22
C PRO A 54 -2.59 4.99 4.01
N GLY A 55 -3.44 5.98 3.74
CA GLY A 55 -3.49 7.27 4.44
C GLY A 55 -3.52 8.45 3.47
N PHE A 56 -2.39 9.12 3.24
CA PHE A 56 -2.32 10.36 2.46
C PHE A 56 -2.95 10.26 1.08
N ILE A 57 -2.67 9.20 0.32
CA ILE A 57 -3.24 9.01 -1.02
C ILE A 57 -4.77 8.88 -1.00
N GLY A 58 -5.30 8.22 0.03
CA GLY A 58 -6.75 8.11 0.25
C GLY A 58 -7.40 9.47 0.54
N ILE A 59 -6.75 10.31 1.35
CA ILE A 59 -7.20 11.67 1.66
C ILE A 59 -7.22 12.51 0.37
N VAL A 60 -6.16 12.46 -0.44
CA VAL A 60 -6.09 13.17 -1.72
C VAL A 60 -7.17 12.68 -2.68
N GLY A 61 -7.29 11.36 -2.86
CA GLY A 61 -8.34 10.77 -3.69
C GLY A 61 -9.74 11.20 -3.26
N SER A 62 -10.04 11.11 -1.96
CA SER A 62 -11.33 11.53 -1.42
C SER A 62 -11.57 13.05 -1.56
N HIS A 63 -10.54 13.87 -1.44
CA HIS A 63 -10.66 15.32 -1.66
C HIS A 63 -11.07 15.64 -3.10
N LEU A 64 -10.45 14.97 -4.06
CA LEU A 64 -10.76 15.16 -5.48
C LEU A 64 -12.19 14.76 -5.84
N THR A 65 -12.82 13.81 -5.13
CA THR A 65 -14.20 13.42 -5.41
C THR A 65 -15.23 14.54 -5.15
N ASN A 66 -14.87 15.55 -4.34
CA ASN A 66 -15.78 16.66 -4.02
C ASN A 66 -16.15 17.52 -5.25
N ASP A 67 -15.36 17.45 -6.32
CA ASP A 67 -15.61 18.20 -7.55
C ASP A 67 -16.59 17.48 -8.51
N PHE A 68 -17.05 16.27 -8.14
CA PHE A 68 -17.88 15.42 -8.98
C PHE A 68 -19.24 15.13 -8.33
N THR A 69 -20.30 15.17 -9.12
CA THR A 69 -21.64 14.77 -8.68
C THR A 69 -21.92 13.28 -8.88
N LYS A 70 -21.16 12.63 -9.74
CA LYS A 70 -21.20 11.19 -10.01
C LYS A 70 -19.77 10.72 -10.26
N LEU A 71 -19.40 9.61 -9.68
CA LEU A 71 -18.06 9.03 -9.76
C LEU A 71 -18.08 7.80 -10.66
N ARG A 72 -17.22 7.79 -11.68
CA ARG A 72 -16.96 6.63 -12.51
C ARG A 72 -15.75 5.85 -12.00
N ALA A 73 -14.64 6.53 -11.77
CA ALA A 73 -13.40 5.86 -11.36
C ALA A 73 -12.58 6.71 -10.37
N ILE A 74 -11.94 6.05 -9.43
CA ILE A 74 -10.88 6.59 -8.56
C ILE A 74 -9.63 5.74 -8.74
N ASN A 75 -8.58 6.33 -9.30
CA ASN A 75 -7.32 5.66 -9.61
C ASN A 75 -6.19 6.25 -8.77
N LEU A 76 -5.62 5.45 -7.86
CA LEU A 76 -4.57 5.87 -6.95
C LEU A 76 -3.26 5.14 -7.26
N ARG A 77 -2.15 5.90 -7.37
CA ARG A 77 -0.83 5.37 -7.71
C ARG A 77 0.22 5.96 -6.77
N VAL A 78 1.03 5.12 -6.17
CA VAL A 78 2.15 5.54 -5.31
C VAL A 78 3.40 4.75 -5.64
N GLY A 79 4.54 5.42 -5.71
CA GLY A 79 5.85 4.79 -5.86
C GLY A 79 6.87 5.42 -4.94
N ALA A 80 7.50 4.63 -4.08
CA ALA A 80 8.70 5.01 -3.35
C ALA A 80 9.90 4.35 -4.05
N LEU A 81 10.77 5.15 -4.66
CA LEU A 81 11.75 4.71 -5.64
C LEU A 81 13.10 5.39 -5.41
N PRO A 82 14.24 4.72 -5.67
CA PRO A 82 15.52 5.41 -5.77
C PRO A 82 15.51 6.37 -6.97
N GLN A 83 16.06 7.58 -6.82
CA GLN A 83 16.21 8.51 -7.95
C GLN A 83 17.21 8.00 -8.99
N ASN A 84 18.22 7.25 -8.51
CA ASN A 84 19.25 6.64 -9.35
C ASN A 84 19.13 5.12 -9.28
N PRO A 85 18.19 4.51 -10.02
CA PRO A 85 17.95 3.07 -9.96
C PRO A 85 19.16 2.27 -10.43
N THR A 86 19.49 1.18 -9.73
CA THR A 86 20.59 0.30 -10.08
C THR A 86 20.14 -1.13 -10.31
N GLY A 87 20.75 -1.81 -11.29
CA GLY A 87 20.42 -3.18 -11.67
C GLY A 87 19.02 -3.31 -12.26
N LEU A 88 18.64 -4.52 -12.63
CA LEU A 88 17.38 -4.79 -13.32
C LEU A 88 16.14 -4.54 -12.45
N LEU A 89 16.24 -4.74 -11.13
CA LEU A 89 15.11 -4.56 -10.23
C LEU A 89 14.73 -3.08 -10.05
N GLY A 90 15.69 -2.14 -10.22
CA GLY A 90 15.45 -0.70 -10.13
C GLY A 90 14.83 -0.25 -8.78
N TYR A 91 15.09 -0.97 -7.69
CA TYR A 91 14.43 -0.75 -6.40
C TYR A 91 15.44 -0.71 -5.25
N ALA A 92 15.05 -0.12 -4.13
CA ALA A 92 15.77 -0.15 -2.85
C ALA A 92 14.78 -0.29 -1.71
N PHE A 93 15.13 -1.08 -0.68
CA PHE A 93 14.22 -1.38 0.43
C PHE A 93 14.39 -0.34 1.54
N ASN A 94 13.87 0.87 1.33
CA ASN A 94 13.94 1.98 2.29
C ASN A 94 12.92 1.87 3.43
N TRP A 95 12.02 0.89 3.37
CA TRP A 95 11.05 0.60 4.40
C TRP A 95 10.92 -0.92 4.62
N SER A 96 9.91 -1.39 5.35
CA SER A 96 9.77 -2.78 5.77
C SER A 96 9.84 -3.79 4.61
N PRO A 97 10.89 -4.63 4.49
CA PRO A 97 10.93 -5.68 3.49
C PRO A 97 9.78 -6.68 3.63
N ALA A 98 9.36 -6.97 4.87
CA ALA A 98 8.21 -7.83 5.14
C ALA A 98 6.89 -7.18 4.64
N GLY A 99 6.75 -5.85 4.79
CA GLY A 99 5.63 -5.10 4.22
C GLY A 99 5.57 -5.21 2.71
N VAL A 100 6.70 -4.99 2.00
CA VAL A 100 6.76 -5.15 0.54
C VAL A 100 6.39 -6.56 0.10
N VAL A 101 6.89 -7.59 0.80
CA VAL A 101 6.55 -8.99 0.50
C VAL A 101 5.05 -9.23 0.67
N ASN A 102 4.44 -8.68 1.73
CA ASN A 102 3.00 -8.80 1.96
C ASN A 102 2.20 -8.06 0.89
N GLU A 103 2.58 -6.85 0.50
CA GLU A 103 1.94 -6.11 -0.60
C GLU A 103 1.91 -6.89 -1.91
N TYR A 104 2.97 -7.65 -2.21
CA TYR A 104 3.12 -8.40 -3.46
C TYR A 104 2.48 -9.79 -3.43
N LEU A 105 2.09 -10.30 -2.27
CA LEU A 105 1.58 -11.67 -2.11
C LEU A 105 0.15 -11.75 -1.56
N ASN A 106 -0.36 -10.69 -0.95
CA ASN A 106 -1.73 -10.67 -0.45
C ASN A 106 -2.68 -10.18 -1.54
N ASP A 107 -3.92 -10.67 -1.51
CA ASP A 107 -4.98 -10.15 -2.38
C ASP A 107 -5.25 -8.67 -2.09
N CYS A 108 -5.63 -7.95 -3.16
CA CYS A 108 -5.91 -6.52 -3.14
C CYS A 108 -7.43 -6.32 -3.13
N GLU A 109 -7.95 -5.53 -2.19
CA GLU A 109 -9.32 -5.05 -2.28
C GLU A 109 -9.42 -3.94 -3.33
N VAL A 110 -10.44 -4.01 -4.17
CA VAL A 110 -10.78 -3.00 -5.19
C VAL A 110 -12.29 -2.88 -5.29
N ILE A 111 -12.78 -1.81 -5.93
CA ILE A 111 -14.18 -1.75 -6.39
C ILE A 111 -14.20 -1.96 -7.91
N LYS A 112 -15.02 -2.89 -8.37
CA LYS A 112 -15.37 -3.09 -9.79
C LYS A 112 -16.89 -3.23 -9.92
N ASP A 113 -17.46 -2.54 -10.91
CA ASP A 113 -18.91 -2.49 -11.11
C ASP A 113 -19.68 -2.11 -9.83
N GLY A 114 -19.12 -1.18 -9.05
CA GLY A 114 -19.70 -0.68 -7.81
C GLY A 114 -19.60 -1.58 -6.59
N LYS A 115 -18.89 -2.71 -6.67
CA LYS A 115 -18.81 -3.71 -5.58
C LYS A 115 -17.37 -3.99 -5.17
N ILE A 116 -17.17 -4.16 -3.88
CA ILE A 116 -15.89 -4.62 -3.34
C ILE A 116 -15.59 -6.03 -3.83
N MET A 117 -14.38 -6.25 -4.30
CA MET A 117 -13.88 -7.57 -4.65
C MET A 117 -12.39 -7.69 -4.41
N ALA A 118 -11.92 -8.92 -4.22
CA ALA A 118 -10.51 -9.24 -4.13
C ALA A 118 -9.94 -9.56 -5.51
N VAL A 119 -8.75 -9.01 -5.81
CA VAL A 119 -7.98 -9.31 -7.01
C VAL A 119 -6.55 -9.69 -6.62
N PRO A 120 -5.85 -10.52 -7.40
CA PRO A 120 -4.46 -10.86 -7.11
C PRO A 120 -3.55 -9.64 -7.16
N ALA A 121 -2.50 -9.65 -6.31
CA ALA A 121 -1.40 -8.69 -6.43
C ALA A 121 -0.53 -8.99 -7.67
N MET A 122 0.27 -8.00 -8.09
CA MET A 122 1.17 -8.04 -9.24
C MET A 122 0.45 -8.31 -10.57
N GLU A 123 -0.81 -7.93 -10.67
CA GLU A 123 -1.63 -8.04 -11.89
C GLU A 123 -1.98 -6.65 -12.45
N ASP A 124 -2.67 -6.64 -13.59
CA ASP A 124 -3.20 -5.43 -14.22
C ASP A 124 -2.12 -4.34 -14.41
N ASN A 125 -0.94 -4.78 -14.92
CA ASN A 125 0.20 -3.90 -15.14
C ASN A 125 -0.10 -2.88 -16.24
N GLU A 126 0.15 -1.61 -15.94
CA GLU A 126 -0.02 -0.47 -16.85
C GLU A 126 1.26 0.37 -16.94
N THR A 127 1.39 1.08 -18.04
CA THR A 127 2.44 2.10 -18.21
C THR A 127 1.92 3.45 -17.74
N ILE A 128 2.71 4.16 -16.94
CA ILE A 128 2.39 5.50 -16.47
C ILE A 128 3.60 6.44 -16.65
N PHE A 129 3.32 7.70 -17.03
CA PHE A 129 4.34 8.74 -17.14
C PHE A 129 4.10 9.81 -16.07
N ILE A 130 5.07 9.98 -15.18
CA ILE A 130 5.00 10.98 -14.09
C ILE A 130 6.27 11.80 -14.07
N SER A 131 6.14 13.13 -14.13
CA SER A 131 7.29 14.07 -14.08
C SER A 131 8.39 13.73 -15.10
N GLY A 132 7.99 13.23 -16.28
CA GLY A 132 8.92 12.83 -17.33
C GLY A 132 9.54 11.44 -17.17
N LEU A 133 9.22 10.71 -16.11
CA LEU A 133 9.65 9.34 -15.91
C LEU A 133 8.64 8.36 -16.50
N HIS A 134 9.18 7.35 -17.18
CA HIS A 134 8.44 6.16 -17.60
C HIS A 134 8.45 5.14 -16.46
N LEU A 135 7.29 4.81 -15.93
CA LEU A 135 7.09 3.83 -14.86
C LEU A 135 6.06 2.79 -15.28
N GLU A 136 6.06 1.67 -14.60
CA GLU A 136 4.96 0.72 -14.60
C GLU A 136 4.17 0.81 -13.30
N ALA A 137 2.88 0.47 -13.32
CA ALA A 137 2.07 0.39 -12.13
C ALA A 137 1.21 -0.89 -12.15
N PHE A 138 1.16 -1.60 -11.02
CA PHE A 138 0.46 -2.86 -10.88
C PHE A 138 -0.18 -2.99 -9.50
N THR A 139 -1.16 -3.87 -9.36
CA THR A 139 -1.90 -4.07 -8.11
C THR A 139 -1.01 -4.54 -6.97
N THR A 140 -1.14 -3.91 -5.81
CA THR A 140 -0.55 -4.35 -4.53
C THR A 140 -1.55 -4.16 -3.40
N SER A 141 -1.46 -5.00 -2.36
CA SER A 141 -2.42 -4.97 -1.27
C SER A 141 -2.19 -3.80 -0.30
N GLY A 142 -3.20 -3.47 0.46
CA GLY A 142 -3.15 -2.57 1.62
C GLY A 142 -3.27 -1.08 1.32
N GLY A 143 -3.00 -0.62 0.09
CA GLY A 143 -2.87 0.82 -0.20
C GLY A 143 -4.14 1.66 -0.12
N LEU A 144 -5.33 1.05 -0.26
CA LEU A 144 -6.61 1.76 -0.23
C LEU A 144 -7.13 2.06 1.19
N GLY A 145 -6.66 1.35 2.20
CA GLY A 145 -7.17 1.52 3.56
C GLY A 145 -8.69 1.31 3.62
N THR A 146 -9.41 2.30 4.14
CA THR A 146 -10.88 2.27 4.30
C THR A 146 -11.65 2.76 3.07
N MET A 147 -10.99 3.03 1.95
CA MET A 147 -11.65 3.64 0.80
C MET A 147 -12.67 2.70 0.14
N CYS A 148 -12.40 1.39 0.09
CA CYS A 148 -13.36 0.45 -0.49
C CYS A 148 -14.70 0.48 0.28
N GLU A 149 -14.66 0.42 1.61
CA GLU A 149 -15.86 0.53 2.46
C GLU A 149 -16.57 1.88 2.30
N THR A 150 -15.79 2.96 2.13
CA THR A 150 -16.33 4.33 1.99
C THR A 150 -17.05 4.54 0.67
N TYR A 151 -16.56 3.95 -0.43
CA TYR A 151 -17.01 4.22 -1.78
C TYR A 151 -17.81 3.07 -2.43
N GLU A 152 -18.02 1.96 -1.75
CA GLU A 152 -18.88 0.88 -2.26
C GLU A 152 -20.28 1.41 -2.62
N GLY A 153 -20.72 1.09 -3.83
CA GLY A 153 -21.99 1.57 -4.38
C GLY A 153 -22.03 3.05 -4.77
N LYS A 154 -20.92 3.79 -4.61
CA LYS A 154 -20.82 5.23 -4.95
C LYS A 154 -19.92 5.49 -6.15
N VAL A 155 -19.07 4.56 -6.50
CA VAL A 155 -18.13 4.62 -7.64
C VAL A 155 -18.17 3.29 -8.39
N ASP A 156 -18.05 3.32 -9.72
CA ASP A 156 -18.02 2.08 -10.49
C ASP A 156 -16.67 1.36 -10.33
N GLU A 157 -15.55 2.11 -10.30
CA GLU A 157 -14.20 1.56 -10.17
C GLU A 157 -13.37 2.32 -9.12
N LEU A 158 -12.72 1.59 -8.21
CA LEU A 158 -11.70 2.12 -7.30
C LEU A 158 -10.54 1.15 -7.23
N ASN A 159 -9.34 1.61 -7.55
CA ASN A 159 -8.16 0.77 -7.47
C ASN A 159 -6.91 1.55 -7.01
N TYR A 160 -5.99 0.79 -6.43
CA TYR A 160 -4.65 1.25 -6.06
C TYR A 160 -3.61 0.40 -6.77
N LYS A 161 -2.57 1.04 -7.29
CA LYS A 161 -1.40 0.35 -7.84
C LYS A 161 -0.11 0.98 -7.32
N THR A 162 0.87 0.15 -7.07
CA THR A 162 2.22 0.62 -6.77
C THR A 162 2.96 0.93 -8.06
N MET A 163 3.75 2.02 -8.07
CA MET A 163 4.58 2.39 -9.21
C MET A 163 6.02 1.91 -9.04
N ARG A 164 6.58 1.36 -10.10
CA ARG A 164 7.98 0.87 -10.14
C ARG A 164 8.63 1.21 -11.48
N TYR A 165 9.95 1.08 -11.55
CA TYR A 165 10.65 1.14 -12.84
C TYR A 165 10.27 -0.06 -13.71
N PRO A 166 10.21 0.10 -15.05
CA PRO A 166 9.75 -0.96 -15.96
C PRO A 166 10.52 -2.27 -15.82
N GLY A 167 9.80 -3.39 -15.78
CA GLY A 167 10.35 -4.74 -15.63
C GLY A 167 10.41 -5.25 -14.19
N HIS A 168 10.16 -4.39 -13.19
CA HIS A 168 10.16 -4.79 -11.79
C HIS A 168 9.09 -5.85 -11.49
N CYS A 169 7.87 -5.65 -11.96
CA CYS A 169 6.75 -6.57 -11.73
C CYS A 169 7.06 -7.98 -12.25
N GLU A 170 7.61 -8.08 -13.46
CA GLU A 170 7.97 -9.37 -14.07
C GLU A 170 9.06 -10.09 -13.26
N LEU A 171 10.09 -9.38 -12.84
CA LEU A 171 11.16 -9.94 -11.99
C LEU A 171 10.64 -10.41 -10.64
N MET A 172 9.70 -9.68 -10.03
CA MET A 172 9.10 -10.08 -8.76
C MET A 172 8.15 -11.28 -8.93
N ARG A 173 7.43 -11.37 -10.05
CA ARG A 173 6.65 -12.57 -10.40
C ARG A 173 7.56 -13.79 -10.55
N PHE A 174 8.66 -13.67 -11.29
CA PHE A 174 9.66 -14.72 -11.41
C PHE A 174 10.17 -15.17 -10.04
N PHE A 175 10.57 -14.21 -9.19
CA PHE A 175 11.08 -14.50 -7.85
C PHE A 175 10.07 -15.22 -6.96
N PHE A 176 8.84 -14.73 -6.90
CA PHE A 176 7.83 -15.30 -6.01
C PHE A 176 7.17 -16.57 -6.58
N GLN A 177 6.90 -16.62 -7.88
CA GLN A 177 6.12 -17.70 -8.48
C GLN A 177 6.99 -18.82 -9.00
N GLU A 178 8.03 -18.53 -9.79
CA GLU A 178 8.86 -19.57 -10.40
C GLU A 178 9.96 -20.08 -9.46
N LEU A 179 10.60 -19.20 -8.67
CA LEU A 179 11.52 -19.60 -7.63
C LEU A 179 10.81 -20.00 -6.32
N HIS A 180 9.49 -19.99 -6.31
CA HIS A 180 8.64 -20.39 -5.17
C HIS A 180 8.90 -19.63 -3.86
N MET A 181 9.51 -18.42 -3.91
CA MET A 181 9.81 -17.64 -2.71
C MET A 181 8.56 -17.13 -1.98
N LYS A 182 7.36 -17.20 -2.59
CA LYS A 182 6.08 -16.98 -1.90
C LYS A 182 5.84 -17.96 -0.73
N ASN A 183 6.50 -19.12 -0.72
CA ASN A 183 6.33 -20.14 0.31
C ASN A 183 7.18 -19.86 1.56
N ASP A 184 8.16 -18.96 1.48
CA ASP A 184 8.98 -18.50 2.61
C ASP A 184 9.14 -16.98 2.55
N ARG A 185 8.13 -16.27 3.03
CA ARG A 185 8.10 -14.78 3.02
C ARG A 185 9.25 -14.16 3.80
N LYS A 186 9.72 -14.82 4.87
CA LYS A 186 10.83 -14.32 5.68
C LYS A 186 12.13 -14.37 4.88
N ALA A 187 12.45 -15.53 4.31
CA ALA A 187 13.63 -15.67 3.46
C ALA A 187 13.56 -14.75 2.25
N ALA A 188 12.39 -14.59 1.64
CA ALA A 188 12.19 -13.65 0.54
C ALA A 188 12.57 -12.22 0.93
N GLY A 189 12.08 -11.72 2.06
CA GLY A 189 12.41 -10.38 2.56
C GLY A 189 13.91 -10.20 2.85
N GLU A 190 14.54 -11.20 3.46
CA GLU A 190 15.98 -11.19 3.75
C GLU A 190 16.83 -11.16 2.46
N ILE A 191 16.49 -11.96 1.46
CA ILE A 191 17.17 -11.97 0.16
C ILE A 191 17.03 -10.60 -0.52
N LEU A 192 15.83 -10.06 -0.57
CA LEU A 192 15.53 -8.81 -1.25
C LEU A 192 16.27 -7.61 -0.63
N VAL A 193 16.24 -7.46 0.70
CA VAL A 193 16.95 -6.36 1.37
C VAL A 193 18.47 -6.48 1.26
N ASN A 194 19.01 -7.70 1.29
CA ASN A 194 20.43 -7.92 1.07
C ASN A 194 20.86 -7.59 -0.36
N ALA A 195 20.02 -7.90 -1.35
CA ALA A 195 20.30 -7.60 -2.76
C ALA A 195 20.14 -6.10 -3.08
N LYS A 196 19.21 -5.42 -2.41
CA LYS A 196 18.83 -4.03 -2.66
C LYS A 196 18.70 -3.25 -1.35
N PRO A 197 19.82 -2.97 -0.67
CA PRO A 197 19.79 -2.26 0.60
C PRO A 197 19.22 -0.83 0.45
N PRO A 198 18.83 -0.19 1.57
CA PRO A 198 18.35 1.18 1.58
C PRO A 198 19.32 2.17 0.92
N VAL A 199 18.77 3.19 0.29
CA VAL A 199 19.51 4.31 -0.32
C VAL A 199 19.08 5.64 0.34
N ASN A 200 19.89 6.70 0.16
CA ASN A 200 19.60 8.03 0.71
C ASN A 200 19.02 9.01 -0.34
N ASP A 201 18.83 8.54 -1.56
CA ASP A 201 18.36 9.34 -2.69
C ASP A 201 16.97 8.89 -3.19
N ASP A 202 16.14 8.37 -2.30
CA ASP A 202 14.79 7.96 -2.64
C ASP A 202 13.84 9.14 -2.84
N VAL A 203 12.80 8.90 -3.62
CA VAL A 203 11.75 9.86 -3.96
C VAL A 203 10.41 9.17 -3.92
N VAL A 204 9.39 9.91 -3.53
CA VAL A 204 8.00 9.43 -3.55
C VAL A 204 7.24 10.12 -4.69
N TYR A 205 6.65 9.32 -5.56
CA TYR A 205 5.70 9.75 -6.57
C TYR A 205 4.29 9.39 -6.15
N VAL A 206 3.38 10.35 -6.26
CA VAL A 206 1.97 10.20 -5.91
C VAL A 206 1.13 10.68 -7.08
N HIS A 207 0.18 9.87 -7.51
CA HIS A 207 -0.79 10.24 -8.53
C HIS A 207 -2.19 9.79 -8.10
N ALA A 208 -3.13 10.71 -8.11
CA ALA A 208 -4.55 10.44 -7.88
C ALA A 208 -5.35 11.03 -9.03
N ALA A 209 -6.23 10.22 -9.60
CA ALA A 209 -7.16 10.64 -10.65
C ALA A 209 -8.58 10.22 -10.28
N VAL A 210 -9.53 11.12 -10.53
CA VAL A 210 -10.97 10.89 -10.31
C VAL A 210 -11.71 11.25 -11.59
N GLU A 211 -12.68 10.43 -11.98
CA GLU A 211 -13.49 10.61 -13.18
C GLU A 211 -14.98 10.52 -12.87
#